data_4d1fa9ffcf8195d4e052b7d083e77a10
#
_entry.id   4d1fa9ffcf8195d4e052b7d083e77a10
#
_cell.length_a   1.000
_cell.length_b   1.000
_cell.length_c   1.000
_cell.angle_alpha   90.00
_cell.angle_beta   90.00
_cell.angle_gamma   90.00
#
_symmetry.space_group_name_H-M   'P 1'
#
loop_
_entity.id
_entity.type
_entity.pdbx_description
1 polymer ?
#
loop_
_entity_poly.entity_id
_entity_poly.type
_entity_poly.pdbx_seq_one_letter_code
_entity_poly.pdbx_strand_id
1 'polypeptide(L)'
;MFIVGEVLFLLFIVICIGLIYLVHKYFGKYEFYFLGVIYTVISFLMSFKLINIFGLNINPSIIFSSGLLAILYYFIKRYDVKEYKKFSMLVLITNVVLYMYLLSNAFMIPSIYDKTSSLYQSLVLDNLVMFITYPIAMIVTLYLGGYCFKTLKEE
;
A
#
# COMPACT_ATOMS: atom_id res chain seq x y z
N MET A 1 -14.27 23.59 -9.46
CA MET A 1 -13.14 22.67 -9.74
C MET A 1 -12.83 21.74 -8.56
N PHE A 2 -12.95 22.17 -7.31
CA PHE A 2 -12.73 21.32 -6.13
C PHE A 2 -13.69 20.11 -6.05
N ILE A 3 -14.98 20.30 -6.23
CA ILE A 3 -16.00 19.23 -6.12
C ILE A 3 -15.75 18.06 -7.08
N VAL A 4 -15.26 18.33 -8.29
CA VAL A 4 -14.99 17.28 -9.28
C VAL A 4 -13.87 16.35 -8.83
N GLY A 5 -12.81 16.89 -8.22
CA GLY A 5 -11.71 16.09 -7.70
C GLY A 5 -12.14 15.17 -6.56
N GLU A 6 -12.98 15.67 -5.67
CA GLU A 6 -13.52 14.92 -4.53
C GLU A 6 -14.43 13.78 -4.99
N VAL A 7 -15.31 14.06 -5.97
CA VAL A 7 -16.21 13.04 -6.56
C VAL A 7 -15.39 11.95 -7.27
N LEU A 8 -14.39 12.33 -8.06
CA LEU A 8 -13.50 11.38 -8.73
C LEU A 8 -12.74 10.51 -7.73
N PHE A 9 -12.29 11.09 -6.62
CA PHE A 9 -11.60 10.34 -5.59
C PHE A 9 -12.51 9.34 -4.87
N LEU A 10 -13.75 9.73 -4.54
CA LEU A 10 -14.74 8.83 -3.97
C LEU A 10 -15.10 7.70 -4.93
N LEU A 11 -15.28 8.00 -6.21
CA LEU A 11 -15.53 7.00 -7.25
C LEU A 11 -14.36 6.02 -7.37
N PHE A 12 -13.13 6.51 -7.28
CA PHE A 12 -11.93 5.67 -7.27
C PHE A 12 -11.90 4.71 -6.07
N ILE A 13 -12.30 5.17 -4.87
CA ILE A 13 -12.42 4.31 -3.68
C ILE A 13 -13.43 3.20 -3.92
N VAL A 14 -14.62 3.54 -4.46
CA VAL A 14 -15.66 2.56 -4.77
C VAL A 14 -15.16 1.51 -5.76
N ILE A 15 -14.43 1.92 -6.80
CA ILE A 15 -13.81 1.02 -7.77
C ILE A 15 -12.81 0.08 -7.06
N CYS A 16 -11.96 0.61 -6.19
CA CYS A 16 -10.98 -0.18 -5.45
C CYS A 16 -11.66 -1.25 -4.58
N ILE A 17 -12.70 -0.88 -3.82
CA ILE A 17 -13.48 -1.84 -3.02
C ILE A 17 -14.16 -2.87 -3.91
N GLY A 18 -14.74 -2.43 -5.03
CA GLY A 18 -15.36 -3.30 -6.02
C GLY A 18 -14.39 -4.32 -6.60
N LEU A 19 -13.15 -3.93 -6.87
CA LEU A 19 -12.09 -4.82 -7.35
C LEU A 19 -11.77 -5.92 -6.33
N ILE A 20 -11.65 -5.58 -5.04
CA ILE A 20 -11.41 -6.60 -3.99
C ILE A 20 -12.55 -7.62 -3.98
N TYR A 21 -13.81 -7.15 -4.06
CA TYR A 21 -14.98 -8.02 -4.08
C TYR A 21 -15.01 -8.92 -5.33
N LEU A 22 -14.73 -8.36 -6.50
CA LEU A 22 -14.71 -9.11 -7.77
C LEU A 22 -13.63 -10.19 -7.75
N VAL A 23 -12.43 -9.85 -7.29
CA VAL A 23 -11.33 -10.82 -7.18
C VAL A 23 -11.69 -11.90 -6.17
N HIS A 24 -12.31 -11.55 -5.06
CA HIS A 24 -12.78 -12.54 -4.09
C HIS A 24 -13.82 -13.50 -4.67
N LYS A 25 -14.76 -13.01 -5.48
CA LYS A 25 -15.88 -13.79 -5.99
C LYS A 25 -15.51 -14.68 -7.17
N TYR A 26 -14.73 -14.15 -8.12
CA TYR A 26 -14.56 -14.78 -9.44
C TYR A 26 -13.15 -15.35 -9.67
N PHE A 27 -12.17 -14.96 -8.89
CA PHE A 27 -10.78 -15.29 -9.12
C PHE A 27 -10.17 -16.11 -7.99
N GLY A 28 -8.97 -16.62 -8.20
CA GLY A 28 -8.25 -17.47 -7.27
C GLY A 28 -7.23 -16.72 -6.39
N LYS A 29 -6.32 -17.47 -5.77
CA LYS A 29 -5.32 -16.92 -4.86
C LYS A 29 -4.26 -16.06 -5.55
N TYR A 30 -3.91 -16.36 -6.79
CA TYR A 30 -2.86 -15.64 -7.51
C TYR A 30 -3.28 -14.21 -7.85
N GLU A 31 -4.54 -14.02 -8.18
CA GLU A 31 -5.12 -12.71 -8.45
C GLU A 31 -5.17 -11.85 -7.19
N PHE A 32 -5.36 -12.47 -6.01
CA PHE A 32 -5.21 -11.77 -4.73
C PHE A 32 -3.77 -11.35 -4.46
N TYR A 33 -2.78 -12.16 -4.80
CA TYR A 33 -1.37 -11.78 -4.71
C TYR A 33 -1.10 -10.56 -5.57
N PHE A 34 -1.56 -10.59 -6.82
CA PHE A 34 -1.41 -9.48 -7.75
C PHE A 34 -2.09 -8.20 -7.25
N LEU A 35 -3.33 -8.32 -6.79
CA LEU A 35 -4.08 -7.19 -6.23
C LEU A 35 -3.37 -6.59 -5.00
N GLY A 36 -2.83 -7.44 -4.12
CA GLY A 36 -2.07 -7.00 -2.96
C GLY A 36 -0.82 -6.22 -3.34
N VAL A 37 -0.08 -6.65 -4.36
CA VAL A 37 1.07 -5.91 -4.89
C VAL A 37 0.64 -4.55 -5.43
N ILE A 38 -0.43 -4.49 -6.22
CA ILE A 38 -0.97 -3.22 -6.76
C ILE A 38 -1.34 -2.27 -5.62
N TYR A 39 -2.07 -2.75 -4.60
CA TYR A 39 -2.46 -1.92 -3.46
C TYR A 39 -1.24 -1.43 -2.66
N THR A 40 -0.23 -2.26 -2.53
CA THR A 40 1.03 -1.88 -1.89
C THR A 40 1.72 -0.76 -2.67
N VAL A 41 1.84 -0.89 -3.99
CA VAL A 41 2.47 0.13 -4.84
C VAL A 41 1.69 1.44 -4.78
N ILE A 42 0.36 1.40 -4.92
CA ILE A 42 -0.47 2.61 -4.86
C ILE A 42 -0.41 3.24 -3.48
N SER A 43 -0.51 2.45 -2.40
CA SER A 43 -0.39 2.95 -1.03
C SER A 43 0.94 3.67 -0.82
N PHE A 44 2.03 3.08 -1.29
CA PHE A 44 3.36 3.68 -1.21
C PHE A 44 3.43 5.02 -1.96
N LEU A 45 2.99 5.05 -3.22
CA LEU A 45 3.01 6.29 -4.02
C LEU A 45 2.12 7.38 -3.42
N MET A 46 0.99 7.01 -2.83
CA MET A 46 0.06 7.96 -2.22
C MET A 46 0.48 8.41 -0.81
N SER A 47 1.43 7.71 -0.16
CA SER A 47 1.90 8.09 1.17
C SER A 47 2.57 9.46 1.23
N PHE A 48 3.13 9.91 0.11
CA PHE A 48 3.80 11.21 -0.02
C PHE A 48 2.85 12.36 -0.36
N LYS A 49 1.55 12.09 -0.49
CA LYS A 49 0.57 13.10 -0.90
C LYS A 49 -0.43 13.36 0.22
N LEU A 50 -0.65 14.63 0.52
CA LEU A 50 -1.79 15.08 1.32
C LEU A 50 -2.83 15.67 0.37
N ILE A 51 -4.08 15.26 0.54
CA ILE A 51 -5.22 15.78 -0.22
C ILE A 51 -6.23 16.40 0.76
N ASN A 52 -6.85 17.49 0.32
CA ASN A 52 -7.92 18.10 1.07
C ASN A 52 -9.27 17.59 0.52
N ILE A 53 -10.06 16.95 1.37
CA ILE A 53 -11.39 16.45 1.04
C ILE A 53 -12.37 17.00 2.08
N PHE A 54 -13.35 17.77 1.63
CA PHE A 54 -14.34 18.41 2.49
C PHE A 54 -13.72 19.21 3.64
N GLY A 55 -12.58 19.88 3.40
CA GLY A 55 -11.88 20.66 4.41
C GLY A 55 -10.95 19.85 5.33
N LEU A 56 -10.89 18.54 5.18
CA LEU A 56 -10.00 17.66 5.95
C LEU A 56 -8.76 17.28 5.15
N ASN A 57 -7.59 17.45 5.74
CA ASN A 57 -6.34 16.99 5.16
C ASN A 57 -6.17 15.50 5.44
N ILE A 58 -6.25 14.69 4.40
CA ILE A 58 -6.20 13.24 4.48
C ILE A 58 -5.01 12.73 3.67
N ASN A 59 -4.30 11.74 4.22
CA ASN A 59 -3.32 10.99 3.45
C ASN A 59 -4.06 9.85 2.74
N PRO A 60 -4.12 9.84 1.40
CA PRO A 60 -4.87 8.85 0.65
C PRO A 60 -4.30 7.43 0.75
N SER A 61 -3.06 7.25 1.21
CA SER A 61 -2.47 5.92 1.43
C SER A 61 -3.25 5.08 2.45
N ILE A 62 -3.95 5.73 3.40
CA ILE A 62 -4.76 5.05 4.43
C ILE A 62 -5.83 4.16 3.77
N ILE A 63 -6.42 4.60 2.66
CA ILE A 63 -7.46 3.86 1.96
C ILE A 63 -6.89 2.57 1.36
N PHE A 64 -5.72 2.65 0.75
CA PHE A 64 -5.06 1.49 0.16
C PHE A 64 -4.49 0.55 1.20
N SER A 65 -3.98 1.09 2.30
CA SER A 65 -3.52 0.29 3.44
C SER A 65 -4.68 -0.48 4.09
N SER A 66 -5.85 0.15 4.23
CA SER A 66 -7.05 -0.54 4.72
C SER A 66 -7.58 -1.57 3.73
N GLY A 67 -7.50 -1.30 2.43
CA GLY A 67 -7.77 -2.27 1.37
C GLY A 67 -6.85 -3.48 1.43
N LEU A 68 -5.56 -3.26 1.70
CA LEU A 68 -4.59 -4.33 1.90
C LEU A 68 -4.94 -5.19 3.11
N LEU A 69 -5.38 -4.58 4.22
CA LEU A 69 -5.85 -5.31 5.40
C LEU A 69 -7.10 -6.15 5.09
N ALA A 70 -8.02 -5.62 4.27
CA ALA A 70 -9.18 -6.38 3.82
C ALA A 70 -8.77 -7.58 2.95
N ILE A 71 -7.82 -7.41 2.04
CA ILE A 71 -7.24 -8.51 1.25
C ILE A 71 -6.62 -9.56 2.17
N LEU A 72 -5.82 -9.13 3.13
CA LEU A 72 -5.22 -10.01 4.15
C LEU A 72 -6.31 -10.79 4.91
N TYR A 73 -7.37 -10.14 5.37
CA TYR A 73 -8.49 -10.79 6.05
C TYR A 73 -9.13 -11.88 5.18
N TYR A 74 -9.40 -11.60 3.91
CA TYR A 74 -9.94 -12.60 2.98
C TYR A 74 -8.97 -13.76 2.76
N PHE A 75 -7.68 -13.48 2.68
CA PHE A 75 -6.64 -14.50 2.55
C PHE A 75 -6.67 -15.49 3.72
N ILE A 76 -6.87 -14.97 4.91
CA ILE A 76 -6.93 -15.73 6.16
C ILE A 76 -8.17 -16.61 6.20
N LYS A 77 -9.32 -16.05 5.82
CA LYS A 77 -10.59 -16.75 5.87
C LYS A 77 -10.65 -17.89 4.85
N ARG A 78 -10.02 -17.72 3.69
CA ARG A 78 -10.17 -18.63 2.54
C ARG A 78 -9.01 -19.60 2.36
N TYR A 79 -7.80 -19.23 2.81
CA TYR A 79 -6.58 -19.98 2.57
C TYR A 79 -5.87 -20.31 3.88
N ASP A 80 -4.80 -21.13 3.79
CA ASP A 80 -4.02 -21.53 4.95
C ASP A 80 -3.04 -20.45 5.44
N VAL A 81 -2.58 -20.60 6.69
CA VAL A 81 -1.56 -19.75 7.32
C VAL A 81 -0.27 -19.71 6.49
N LYS A 82 0.06 -20.78 5.76
CA LYS A 82 1.23 -20.83 4.87
C LYS A 82 1.11 -19.83 3.72
N GLU A 83 -0.08 -19.74 3.12
CA GLU A 83 -0.34 -18.82 2.01
C GLU A 83 -0.38 -17.37 2.50
N TYR A 84 -0.94 -17.12 3.69
CA TYR A 84 -0.86 -15.82 4.35
C TYR A 84 0.60 -15.34 4.53
N LYS A 85 1.48 -16.21 5.06
CA LYS A 85 2.90 -15.87 5.23
C LYS A 85 3.58 -15.52 3.91
N LYS A 86 3.30 -16.27 2.84
CA LYS A 86 3.81 -15.97 1.50
C LYS A 86 3.33 -14.62 1.00
N PHE A 87 2.03 -14.33 1.14
CA PHE A 87 1.45 -13.06 0.76
C PHE A 87 2.09 -11.89 1.53
N SER A 88 2.19 -12.01 2.85
CA SER A 88 2.83 -11.01 3.71
C SER A 88 4.28 -10.76 3.33
N MET A 89 5.03 -11.81 3.02
CA MET A 89 6.40 -11.70 2.56
C MET A 89 6.48 -10.99 1.20
N LEU A 90 5.57 -11.29 0.26
CA LEU A 90 5.50 -10.62 -1.03
C LEU A 90 5.24 -9.12 -0.89
N VAL A 91 4.29 -8.74 -0.04
CA VAL A 91 3.98 -7.34 0.27
C VAL A 91 5.20 -6.62 0.87
N LEU A 92 5.90 -7.28 1.79
CA LEU A 92 7.11 -6.75 2.42
C LEU A 92 8.23 -6.55 1.38
N ILE A 93 8.51 -7.55 0.54
CA ILE A 93 9.52 -7.46 -0.52
C ILE A 93 9.17 -6.32 -1.48
N THR A 94 7.90 -6.20 -1.89
CA THR A 94 7.46 -5.11 -2.77
C THR A 94 7.76 -3.74 -2.16
N ASN A 95 7.48 -3.55 -0.88
CA ASN A 95 7.83 -2.29 -0.20
C ASN A 95 9.33 -2.03 -0.16
N VAL A 96 10.15 -3.04 0.19
CA VAL A 96 11.61 -2.89 0.20
C VAL A 96 12.13 -2.48 -1.17
N VAL A 97 11.64 -3.12 -2.24
CA VAL A 97 12.04 -2.76 -3.63
C VAL A 97 11.64 -1.33 -3.96
N LEU A 98 10.45 -0.88 -3.60
CA LEU A 98 9.99 0.50 -3.82
C LEU A 98 10.85 1.52 -3.04
N TYR A 99 11.21 1.22 -1.80
CA TYR A 99 12.11 2.07 -1.01
C TYR A 99 13.50 2.15 -1.63
N MET A 100 14.07 1.02 -2.01
CA MET A 100 15.39 0.98 -2.69
C MET A 100 15.36 1.74 -4.01
N TYR A 101 14.25 1.65 -4.76
CA TYR A 101 14.05 2.44 -5.98
C TYR A 101 14.07 3.94 -5.70
N LEU A 102 13.33 4.42 -4.69
CA LEU A 102 13.32 5.84 -4.34
C LEU A 102 14.68 6.33 -3.86
N LEU A 103 15.33 5.57 -2.97
CA LEU A 103 16.67 5.90 -2.47
C LEU A 103 17.68 5.98 -3.62
N SER A 104 17.70 5.00 -4.52
CA SER A 104 18.62 5.02 -5.65
C SER A 104 18.43 6.26 -6.52
N ASN A 105 17.18 6.62 -6.83
CA ASN A 105 16.88 7.82 -7.62
C ASN A 105 17.28 9.13 -6.90
N ALA A 106 17.11 9.19 -5.57
CA ALA A 106 17.48 10.37 -4.80
C ALA A 106 19.00 10.63 -4.75
N PHE A 107 19.80 9.55 -4.79
CA PHE A 107 21.27 9.64 -4.71
C PHE A 107 22.00 9.48 -6.04
N MET A 108 21.29 9.21 -7.14
CA MET A 108 21.89 9.22 -8.47
C MET A 108 22.33 10.63 -8.88
N ILE A 109 23.46 10.71 -9.55
CA ILE A 109 23.96 11.99 -10.11
C ILE A 109 23.02 12.37 -11.27
N PRO A 110 22.32 13.53 -11.18
CA PRO A 110 21.38 13.94 -12.20
C PRO A 110 22.09 14.28 -13.51
N SER A 111 21.48 13.88 -14.63
CA SER A 111 21.86 14.37 -15.95
C SER A 111 21.46 15.85 -16.11
N ILE A 112 22.12 16.56 -17.04
CA ILE A 112 21.80 17.97 -17.37
C ILE A 112 20.32 18.13 -17.81
N TYR A 113 19.72 17.07 -18.31
CA TYR A 113 18.31 17.03 -18.77
C TYR A 113 17.33 16.52 -17.72
N ASP A 114 17.83 16.10 -16.56
CA ASP A 114 16.97 15.52 -15.51
C ASP A 114 16.28 16.62 -14.69
N LYS A 115 14.97 16.68 -14.85
CA LYS A 115 14.09 17.61 -14.09
C LYS A 115 13.47 16.96 -12.83
N THR A 116 13.73 15.69 -12.59
CA THR A 116 13.04 14.90 -11.57
C THR A 116 13.89 14.59 -10.35
N SER A 117 15.20 14.67 -10.44
CA SER A 117 16.13 14.35 -9.34
C SER A 117 15.88 15.19 -8.08
N SER A 118 15.62 16.50 -8.23
CA SER A 118 15.28 17.38 -7.11
C SER A 118 13.99 16.96 -6.40
N LEU A 119 13.02 16.44 -7.16
CA LEU A 119 11.77 15.91 -6.63
C LEU A 119 12.02 14.66 -5.78
N TYR A 120 12.85 13.72 -6.25
CA TYR A 120 13.17 12.50 -5.50
C TYR A 120 13.98 12.83 -4.24
N GLN A 121 14.93 13.77 -4.31
CA GLN A 121 15.70 14.21 -3.15
C GLN A 121 14.79 14.84 -2.09
N SER A 122 13.92 15.76 -2.46
CA SER A 122 12.96 16.37 -1.52
C SER A 122 12.01 15.33 -0.92
N LEU A 123 11.48 14.40 -1.74
CA LEU A 123 10.62 13.33 -1.24
C LEU A 123 11.32 12.47 -0.17
N VAL A 124 12.58 12.13 -0.37
CA VAL A 124 13.33 11.33 0.59
C VAL A 124 13.67 12.13 1.84
N LEU A 125 14.21 13.35 1.69
CA LEU A 125 14.67 14.18 2.81
C LEU A 125 13.50 14.68 3.67
N ASP A 126 12.43 15.15 3.05
CA ASP A 126 11.26 15.68 3.75
C ASP A 126 10.44 14.59 4.46
N ASN A 127 10.57 13.33 4.00
CA ASN A 127 9.84 12.20 4.54
C ASN A 127 10.73 11.13 5.21
N LEU A 128 11.92 11.50 5.65
CA LEU A 128 12.91 10.57 6.21
C LEU A 128 12.35 9.76 7.39
N VAL A 129 11.53 10.38 8.23
CA VAL A 129 10.82 9.70 9.33
C VAL A 129 9.85 8.65 8.79
N MET A 130 9.10 8.95 7.74
CA MET A 130 8.19 8.00 7.09
C MET A 130 8.96 6.82 6.48
N PHE A 131 10.13 7.07 5.91
CA PHE A 131 11.00 6.03 5.35
C PHE A 131 11.40 4.98 6.39
N ILE A 132 11.57 5.38 7.64
CA ILE A 132 11.95 4.47 8.72
C ILE A 132 10.71 3.85 9.39
N THR A 133 9.69 4.66 9.67
CA THR A 133 8.52 4.22 10.45
C THR A 133 7.56 3.34 9.67
N TYR A 134 7.39 3.58 8.36
CA TYR A 134 6.45 2.82 7.55
C TYR A 134 6.81 1.33 7.40
N PRO A 135 8.05 0.93 7.06
CA PRO A 135 8.44 -0.48 7.04
C PRO A 135 8.28 -1.16 8.40
N ILE A 136 8.63 -0.47 9.49
CA ILE A 136 8.49 -1.00 10.84
C ILE A 136 7.02 -1.22 11.18
N ALA A 137 6.16 -0.21 10.94
CA ALA A 137 4.72 -0.34 11.17
C ALA A 137 4.12 -1.47 10.35
N MET A 138 4.57 -1.66 9.12
CA MET A 138 4.10 -2.73 8.25
C MET A 138 4.52 -4.12 8.76
N ILE A 139 5.77 -4.29 9.18
CA ILE A 139 6.25 -5.54 9.78
C ILE A 139 5.43 -5.86 11.04
N VAL A 140 5.22 -4.89 11.91
CA VAL A 140 4.42 -5.05 13.14
C VAL A 140 2.98 -5.44 12.78
N THR A 141 2.36 -4.77 11.82
CA THR A 141 0.98 -5.07 11.39
C THR A 141 0.87 -6.47 10.80
N LEU A 142 1.82 -6.90 10.00
CA LEU A 142 1.86 -8.24 9.42
C LEU A 142 2.08 -9.31 10.48
N TYR A 143 2.93 -9.03 11.48
CA TYR A 143 3.19 -9.95 12.58
C TYR A 143 1.97 -10.08 13.50
N LEU A 144 1.37 -8.96 13.92
CA LEU A 144 0.17 -8.93 14.76
C LEU A 144 -1.03 -9.55 14.02
N GLY A 145 -1.21 -9.22 12.74
CA GLY A 145 -2.23 -9.86 11.91
C GLY A 145 -2.09 -11.37 11.85
N GLY A 146 -0.87 -11.88 11.70
CA GLY A 146 -0.59 -13.32 11.72
C GLY A 146 -0.86 -13.98 13.08
N TYR A 147 -0.63 -13.25 14.19
CA TYR A 147 -0.92 -13.72 15.54
C TYR A 147 -2.43 -13.75 15.82
N CYS A 148 -3.14 -12.66 15.58
CA CYS A 148 -4.61 -12.59 15.70
C CYS A 148 -5.33 -13.65 14.85
N PHE A 149 -4.67 -14.06 13.78
CA PHE A 149 -5.14 -15.10 12.89
C PHE A 149 -5.10 -16.48 13.44
N LYS A 150 -3.98 -16.80 14.06
CA LYS A 150 -3.81 -18.09 14.72
C LYS A 150 -4.89 -18.26 15.78
N THR A 151 -5.15 -17.20 16.55
CA THR A 151 -6.14 -17.20 17.63
C THR A 151 -7.58 -17.36 17.12
N LEU A 152 -7.94 -16.67 16.03
CA LEU A 152 -9.29 -16.73 15.44
C LEU A 152 -9.60 -18.04 14.69
N LYS A 153 -8.59 -18.84 14.39
CA LYS A 153 -8.77 -20.12 13.70
C LYS A 153 -8.77 -21.30 14.67
N GLU A 154 -8.34 -21.08 15.91
CA GLU A 154 -8.37 -22.05 17.00
C GLU A 154 -9.69 -22.00 17.81
N GLU A 155 -10.53 -20.96 17.60
CA GLU A 155 -11.93 -20.87 18.04
C GLU A 155 -12.89 -21.40 16.94
#